data_31197ef218119d2dcb304e0146ed6835
#
_entry.id   31197ef218119d2dcb304e0146ed6835
#
_cell.length_a   1.000
_cell.length_b   1.000
_cell.length_c   1.000
_cell.angle_alpha   90.00
_cell.angle_beta   90.00
_cell.angle_gamma   90.00
#
_symmetry.space_group_name_H-M   'P 1'
#
loop_
_entity.id
_entity.type
_entity.pdbx_description
1 polymer ?
#
loop_
_entity_poly.entity_id
_entity_poly.type
_entity_poly.pdbx_seq_one_letter_code
_entity_poly.pdbx_strand_id
1 'polypeptide(L)'
;MKKPAHTKKSTPKPIQGTPRGNSGESLGSIYEQLKEILAHHAPPFKMLDGGVRDKRSVKLVVPKPVAIPGAYGGKPVDLQMAAAILQKGYVGFYLMCIYVNNEKKSRLSPQLLKLLKGKSCFYVKALDEGLKKDIEDALVLGTKAYRERGWLEA
;
A
#
# COMPACT_ATOMS: atom_id res chain seq x y z
N MET A 1 -6.41 -15.78 38.86
CA MET A 1 -6.41 -15.40 38.64
C MET A 1 -6.38 -15.05 38.18
N LYS A 2 -6.42 -14.90 37.92
CA LYS A 2 -6.42 -14.29 37.43
C LYS A 2 -6.42 -13.90 36.81
N LYS A 3 -6.39 -13.72 36.45
CA LYS A 3 -6.33 -13.06 35.76
C LYS A 3 -6.47 -12.70 35.27
N PRO A 4 -6.60 -12.68 35.17
CA PRO A 4 -6.58 -11.99 34.50
C PRO A 4 -6.54 -11.60 33.92
N ALA A 5 -6.60 -11.58 33.88
CA ALA A 5 -6.46 -10.85 33.32
C ALA A 5 -6.31 -10.60 32.68
N HIS A 6 -6.11 -10.61 32.43
CA HIS A 6 -5.86 -9.96 31.79
C HIS A 6 -6.13 -9.64 31.17
N THR A 7 -6.29 -9.80 31.07
CA THR A 7 -6.51 -9.08 30.53
C THR A 7 -6.52 -8.56 30.09
N LYS A 8 -6.53 -8.41 30.03
CA LYS A 8 -6.44 -7.56 29.59
C LYS A 8 -6.35 -7.09 29.01
N LYS A 9 -6.36 -7.08 28.84
CA LYS A 9 -6.16 -6.35 28.30
C LYS A 9 -6.48 -5.97 27.68
N SER A 10 -6.57 -6.04 27.35
CA SER A 10 -6.78 -5.28 26.75
C SER A 10 -7.22 -4.74 26.35
N THR A 11 -7.43 -4.60 26.26
CA THR A 11 -7.69 -3.75 25.88
C THR A 11 -7.83 -2.99 25.66
N PRO A 12 -7.95 -2.71 25.56
CA PRO A 12 -7.88 -1.71 25.29
C PRO A 12 -8.03 -0.98 25.14
N LYS A 13 -7.99 -0.63 24.83
CA LYS A 13 -7.92 0.26 24.68
C LYS A 13 -8.02 1.08 24.35
N PRO A 14 -8.26 1.46 24.22
CA PRO A 14 -8.19 2.29 23.86
C PRO A 14 -8.05 3.04 23.66
N ILE A 15 -8.02 3.54 23.39
CA ILE A 15 -7.75 4.26 23.27
C ILE A 15 -7.64 5.07 23.05
N GLN A 16 -7.64 5.49 22.89
CA GLN A 16 -7.58 6.23 22.77
C GLN A 16 -7.24 7.04 22.27
N GLY A 17 -7.33 7.15 22.09
CA GLY A 17 -7.14 7.98 21.60
C GLY A 17 -6.31 8.81 21.34
N THR A 18 -5.69 8.79 21.03
CA THR A 18 -4.89 9.56 20.82
C THR A 18 -4.69 10.03 19.69
N PRO A 19 -4.81 10.85 19.41
CA PRO A 19 -4.73 11.36 18.26
C PRO A 19 -3.48 11.43 17.73
N ARG A 20 -2.84 11.79 17.56
CA ARG A 20 -1.81 11.61 17.02
C ARG A 20 -1.72 10.43 16.83
N GLY A 21 -2.52 10.01 17.08
CA GLY A 21 -2.75 8.92 16.98
C GLY A 21 -2.00 8.02 16.36
N ASN A 22 -1.39 8.11 15.93
CA ASN A 22 -0.69 7.21 15.31
C ASN A 22 0.21 6.55 16.20
N SER A 23 0.70 7.07 17.17
CA SER A 23 1.72 6.43 17.95
C SER A 23 1.20 5.20 18.69
N GLY A 24 -0.09 5.09 18.92
CA GLY A 24 -0.64 3.91 19.57
C GLY A 24 -1.13 2.85 18.63
N GLU A 25 -1.00 3.06 17.35
CA GLU A 25 -1.58 2.16 16.38
C GLU A 25 -0.61 1.03 16.05
N SER A 26 -1.12 -0.22 16.00
CA SER A 26 -0.27 -1.35 15.66
C SER A 26 0.01 -1.38 14.17
N LEU A 27 1.12 -1.99 13.82
CA LEU A 27 1.45 -2.17 12.40
C LEU A 27 0.43 -3.04 11.70
N GLY A 28 -0.14 -4.01 12.42
CA GLY A 28 -1.18 -4.84 11.85
C GLY A 28 -2.41 -4.03 11.47
N SER A 29 -2.78 -3.07 12.32
CA SER A 29 -3.90 -2.19 12.03
C SER A 29 -3.60 -1.31 10.81
N ILE A 30 -2.38 -0.78 10.75
CA ILE A 30 -1.97 0.03 9.60
C ILE A 30 -2.05 -0.80 8.32
N TYR A 31 -1.58 -2.05 8.38
CA TYR A 31 -1.64 -2.94 7.23
C TYR A 31 -3.10 -3.14 6.77
N GLU A 32 -4.01 -3.40 7.71
CA GLU A 32 -5.41 -3.62 7.35
C GLU A 32 -6.03 -2.38 6.74
N GLN A 33 -5.68 -1.20 7.23
CA GLN A 33 -6.20 0.04 6.67
C GLN A 33 -5.65 0.28 5.26
N LEU A 34 -4.37 -0.02 5.04
CA LEU A 34 -3.81 0.10 3.69
C LEU A 34 -4.44 -0.90 2.74
N LYS A 35 -4.69 -2.12 3.22
CA LYS A 35 -5.35 -3.12 2.41
C LYS A 35 -6.74 -2.65 1.99
N GLU A 36 -7.46 -2.01 2.89
CA GLU A 36 -8.78 -1.48 2.59
C GLU A 36 -8.71 -0.37 1.54
N ILE A 37 -7.71 0.51 1.67
CA ILE A 37 -7.52 1.58 0.68
C ILE A 37 -7.23 0.98 -0.69
N LEU A 38 -6.36 -0.03 -0.75
CA LEU A 38 -6.06 -0.69 -2.01
C LEU A 38 -7.31 -1.31 -2.62
N ALA A 39 -8.19 -1.86 -1.78
CA ALA A 39 -9.40 -2.51 -2.26
C ALA A 39 -10.34 -1.53 -2.99
N HIS A 40 -10.24 -0.23 -2.69
CA HIS A 40 -11.06 0.76 -3.40
C HIS A 40 -10.73 0.82 -4.89
N HIS A 41 -9.60 0.28 -5.29
CA HIS A 41 -9.15 0.33 -6.69
C HIS A 41 -9.30 -1.02 -7.40
N ALA A 42 -10.04 -1.92 -6.81
CA ALA A 42 -10.34 -3.21 -7.42
C ALA A 42 -11.85 -3.34 -7.56
N PRO A 43 -12.46 -3.18 -8.75
CA PRO A 43 -11.81 -2.90 -10.02
C PRO A 43 -11.33 -1.46 -10.13
N PRO A 44 -10.57 -1.06 -11.14
CA PRO A 44 -10.20 -1.83 -12.33
C PRO A 44 -9.07 -2.81 -12.13
N PHE A 45 -8.30 -2.66 -11.03
CA PHE A 45 -7.25 -3.62 -10.76
C PHE A 45 -7.83 -4.87 -10.13
N LYS A 46 -7.05 -5.91 -10.08
CA LYS A 46 -7.36 -7.14 -9.39
C LYS A 46 -6.52 -7.19 -8.12
N MET A 47 -7.12 -7.59 -7.02
CA MET A 47 -6.43 -7.63 -5.74
C MET A 47 -6.06 -9.07 -5.41
N LEU A 48 -4.79 -9.29 -5.09
CA LEU A 48 -4.28 -10.60 -4.75
C LEU A 48 -3.68 -10.57 -3.36
N ASP A 49 -4.08 -11.52 -2.51
CA ASP A 49 -3.53 -11.66 -1.17
C ASP A 49 -2.35 -12.60 -1.19
N GLY A 50 -1.36 -12.31 -0.34
CA GLY A 50 -0.23 -13.21 -0.15
C GLY A 50 0.86 -13.03 -1.16
N GLY A 51 1.69 -14.04 -1.31
CA GLY A 51 2.77 -14.00 -2.27
C GLY A 51 4.11 -13.61 -1.69
N VAL A 52 4.15 -13.15 -0.44
CA VAL A 52 5.40 -12.89 0.26
C VAL A 52 5.48 -13.83 1.43
N ARG A 53 6.50 -14.69 1.41
CA ARG A 53 6.60 -15.75 2.37
C ARG A 53 6.61 -15.24 3.80
N ASP A 54 5.78 -15.84 4.66
CA ASP A 54 5.68 -15.53 6.08
C ASP A 54 5.29 -14.10 6.39
N LYS A 55 4.73 -13.38 5.43
CA LYS A 55 4.31 -11.99 5.66
C LYS A 55 2.90 -11.79 5.16
N ARG A 56 2.17 -10.94 5.88
CA ARG A 56 0.89 -10.48 5.37
C ARG A 56 1.17 -9.49 4.25
N SER A 57 0.55 -9.73 3.10
CA SER A 57 0.79 -8.89 1.94
C SER A 57 -0.43 -8.91 1.02
N VAL A 58 -0.57 -7.84 0.27
CA VAL A 58 -1.64 -7.70 -0.71
C VAL A 58 -1.09 -6.85 -1.84
N LYS A 59 -1.52 -7.13 -3.06
CA LYS A 59 -1.09 -6.33 -4.20
C LYS A 59 -2.24 -6.10 -5.15
N LEU A 60 -2.14 -4.99 -5.88
CA LEU A 60 -3.03 -4.67 -6.99
C LEU A 60 -2.28 -4.95 -8.27
N VAL A 61 -2.89 -5.74 -9.15
CA VAL A 61 -2.30 -6.05 -10.45
C VAL A 61 -3.30 -5.72 -11.54
N VAL A 62 -2.79 -5.51 -12.75
CA VAL A 62 -3.71 -5.31 -13.88
C VAL A 62 -4.50 -6.59 -14.11
N PRO A 63 -5.77 -6.47 -14.58
CA PRO A 63 -6.63 -7.65 -14.68
C PRO A 63 -6.21 -8.66 -15.73
N LYS A 64 -5.40 -8.25 -16.72
CA LYS A 64 -4.95 -9.15 -17.77
C LYS A 64 -3.44 -9.06 -17.88
N PRO A 65 -2.75 -10.18 -18.13
CA PRO A 65 -1.30 -10.13 -18.26
C PRO A 65 -0.86 -9.15 -19.35
N VAL A 66 0.27 -8.50 -19.10
CA VAL A 66 0.81 -7.48 -19.99
C VAL A 66 2.23 -7.86 -20.37
N ALA A 67 2.55 -7.77 -21.65
CA ALA A 67 3.91 -7.95 -22.12
C ALA A 67 4.55 -6.57 -22.29
N ILE A 68 5.70 -6.38 -21.66
CA ILE A 68 6.42 -5.12 -21.72
C ILE A 68 7.69 -5.35 -22.55
N PRO A 69 7.83 -4.67 -23.70
CA PRO A 69 9.03 -4.84 -24.50
C PRO A 69 10.29 -4.54 -23.70
N GLY A 70 11.26 -5.42 -23.77
CA GLY A 70 12.52 -5.24 -23.09
C GLY A 70 12.51 -5.61 -21.62
N ALA A 71 11.41 -6.14 -21.12
CA ALA A 71 11.31 -6.53 -19.72
C ALA A 71 10.68 -7.92 -19.61
N TYR A 72 11.03 -8.65 -18.57
CA TYR A 72 10.47 -9.97 -18.27
C TYR A 72 10.60 -10.95 -19.44
N GLY A 73 11.67 -10.79 -20.25
CA GLY A 73 11.88 -11.63 -21.41
C GLY A 73 10.81 -11.48 -22.49
N GLY A 74 10.06 -10.38 -22.46
CA GLY A 74 8.99 -10.14 -23.40
C GLY A 74 7.72 -10.93 -23.13
N LYS A 75 7.65 -11.65 -22.02
CA LYS A 75 6.51 -12.48 -21.69
C LYS A 75 5.45 -11.71 -20.93
N PRO A 76 4.16 -12.04 -21.13
CA PRO A 76 3.11 -11.39 -20.34
C PRO A 76 3.25 -11.71 -18.86
N VAL A 77 3.02 -10.71 -18.01
CA VAL A 77 3.09 -10.86 -16.56
C VAL A 77 1.88 -10.19 -15.94
N ASP A 78 1.54 -10.61 -14.73
CA ASP A 78 0.54 -9.93 -13.93
C ASP A 78 1.20 -8.67 -13.37
N LEU A 79 1.04 -7.57 -14.07
CA LEU A 79 1.77 -6.34 -13.79
C LEU A 79 1.24 -5.69 -12.52
N GLN A 80 2.12 -5.51 -11.55
CA GLN A 80 1.74 -4.92 -10.26
C GLN A 80 1.70 -3.40 -10.37
N MET A 81 0.69 -2.80 -9.75
CA MET A 81 0.61 -1.34 -9.64
C MET A 81 0.94 -0.87 -8.24
N ALA A 82 0.48 -1.58 -7.23
CA ALA A 82 0.73 -1.20 -5.85
C ALA A 82 0.69 -2.44 -4.97
N ALA A 83 1.23 -2.31 -3.77
CA ALA A 83 1.22 -3.40 -2.82
C ALA A 83 1.38 -2.86 -1.41
N ALA A 84 0.95 -3.64 -0.43
CA ALA A 84 1.22 -3.38 0.97
C ALA A 84 1.76 -4.68 1.57
N ILE A 85 2.86 -4.56 2.31
CA ILE A 85 3.49 -5.72 2.94
C ILE A 85 3.81 -5.37 4.38
N LEU A 86 3.30 -6.18 5.31
CA LEU A 86 3.60 -5.98 6.72
C LEU A 86 5.03 -6.45 6.99
N GLN A 87 5.89 -5.52 7.32
CA GLN A 87 7.28 -5.81 7.59
C GLN A 87 7.57 -5.65 9.08
N LYS A 88 8.79 -5.97 9.46
CA LYS A 88 9.21 -5.77 10.83
C LYS A 88 9.51 -4.29 11.03
N GLY A 89 8.73 -3.63 11.86
CA GLY A 89 8.94 -2.22 12.17
C GLY A 89 8.23 -1.23 11.28
N TYR A 90 7.58 -1.66 10.22
CA TYR A 90 6.84 -0.76 9.33
C TYR A 90 5.93 -1.57 8.41
N VAL A 91 5.03 -0.86 7.71
CA VAL A 91 4.29 -1.47 6.61
C VAL A 91 4.85 -0.86 5.34
N GLY A 92 5.33 -1.69 4.43
CA GLY A 92 5.81 -1.21 3.15
C GLY A 92 4.63 -0.97 2.21
N PHE A 93 4.51 0.25 1.71
CA PHE A 93 3.55 0.58 0.67
C PHE A 93 4.33 0.79 -0.61
N TYR A 94 4.03 0.01 -1.64
CA TYR A 94 4.77 0.05 -2.89
C TYR A 94 3.90 0.67 -3.97
N LEU A 95 4.47 1.59 -4.73
CA LEU A 95 3.75 2.29 -5.80
C LEU A 95 4.60 2.23 -7.05
N MET A 96 4.22 1.37 -7.99
CA MET A 96 5.08 1.07 -9.12
C MET A 96 5.06 2.14 -10.21
N CYS A 97 4.04 3.00 -10.25
CA CYS A 97 4.00 4.02 -11.29
C CYS A 97 5.18 4.98 -11.21
N ILE A 98 5.71 5.23 -10.00
CA ILE A 98 6.85 6.12 -9.85
C ILE A 98 8.16 5.39 -10.16
N TYR A 99 8.15 4.08 -10.10
CA TYR A 99 9.32 3.30 -10.48
C TYR A 99 9.57 3.40 -11.99
N VAL A 100 8.49 3.30 -12.76
CA VAL A 100 8.62 3.31 -14.23
C VAL A 100 8.61 4.72 -14.81
N ASN A 101 8.16 5.72 -14.05
CA ASN A 101 8.11 7.09 -14.53
C ASN A 101 8.40 8.04 -13.38
N ASN A 102 9.64 8.47 -13.31
CA ASN A 102 10.12 9.33 -12.23
C ASN A 102 9.38 10.66 -12.16
N GLU A 103 8.84 11.11 -13.29
CA GLU A 103 8.10 12.36 -13.32
C GLU A 103 6.87 12.30 -12.41
N LYS A 104 6.25 11.13 -12.30
CA LYS A 104 5.07 10.97 -11.44
C LYS A 104 5.38 11.21 -9.97
N LYS A 105 6.64 11.02 -9.59
CA LYS A 105 7.04 11.22 -8.21
C LYS A 105 6.80 12.65 -7.75
N SER A 106 7.01 13.63 -8.64
CA SER A 106 6.83 15.01 -8.27
C SER A 106 5.37 15.39 -7.99
N ARG A 107 4.44 14.52 -8.34
CA ARG A 107 3.02 14.76 -8.10
C ARG A 107 2.53 14.20 -6.78
N LEU A 108 3.40 13.53 -6.03
CA LEU A 108 3.04 12.98 -4.73
C LEU A 108 3.16 14.09 -3.68
N SER A 109 2.39 13.96 -2.59
CA SER A 109 2.43 14.95 -1.54
C SER A 109 3.80 14.95 -0.85
N PRO A 110 4.24 16.08 -0.30
CA PRO A 110 5.48 16.12 0.46
C PRO A 110 5.48 15.15 1.65
N GLN A 111 4.32 14.99 2.30
CA GLN A 111 4.22 14.09 3.45
C GLN A 111 4.48 12.65 3.02
N LEU A 112 3.92 12.24 1.90
CA LEU A 112 4.14 10.89 1.39
C LEU A 112 5.58 10.72 0.92
N LEU A 113 6.14 11.72 0.24
CA LEU A 113 7.51 11.64 -0.25
C LEU A 113 8.53 11.46 0.85
N LYS A 114 8.26 11.98 2.04
CA LYS A 114 9.16 11.79 3.17
C LYS A 114 9.31 10.34 3.58
N LEU A 115 8.34 9.52 3.24
CA LEU A 115 8.35 8.10 3.61
C LEU A 115 9.04 7.24 2.56
N LEU A 116 9.37 7.82 1.42
CA LEU A 116 9.95 7.04 0.32
C LEU A 116 11.36 6.60 0.66
N LYS A 117 11.58 5.29 0.56
CA LYS A 117 12.89 4.67 0.70
C LYS A 117 13.16 3.89 -0.58
N GLY A 118 14.19 4.28 -1.29
CA GLY A 118 14.47 3.66 -2.58
C GLY A 118 13.58 4.22 -3.67
N LYS A 119 13.19 3.39 -4.61
CA LYS A 119 12.53 3.87 -5.83
C LYS A 119 11.02 3.84 -5.79
N SER A 120 10.43 2.95 -5.00
CA SER A 120 8.98 2.79 -5.03
C SER A 120 8.38 2.34 -3.72
N CYS A 121 9.15 2.25 -2.66
CA CYS A 121 8.67 1.74 -1.37
C CYS A 121 8.57 2.87 -0.36
N PHE A 122 7.41 2.98 0.27
CA PHE A 122 7.17 3.95 1.32
C PHE A 122 7.07 3.20 2.65
N TYR A 123 7.82 3.64 3.66
CA TYR A 123 7.80 3.01 4.98
C TYR A 123 6.75 3.69 5.83
N VAL A 124 5.63 3.02 6.03
CA VAL A 124 4.50 3.58 6.78
C VAL A 124 4.54 3.03 8.19
N LYS A 125 4.78 3.92 9.15
CA LYS A 125 4.83 3.55 10.57
C LYS A 125 3.68 4.13 11.36
N ALA A 126 2.96 5.08 10.79
CA ALA A 126 1.81 5.72 11.39
C ALA A 126 0.91 6.18 10.25
N LEU A 127 -0.37 6.23 10.52
CA LEU A 127 -1.34 6.50 9.44
C LEU A 127 -2.44 7.40 10.00
N ASP A 128 -2.46 8.65 9.53
CA ASP A 128 -3.55 9.57 9.86
C ASP A 128 -4.41 9.81 8.63
N GLU A 129 -5.48 10.59 8.80
CA GLU A 129 -6.43 10.81 7.70
C GLU A 129 -5.79 11.54 6.53
N GLY A 130 -4.87 12.46 6.81
CA GLY A 130 -4.17 13.15 5.73
C GLY A 130 -3.30 12.23 4.90
N LEU A 131 -2.57 11.34 5.56
CA LEU A 131 -1.73 10.39 4.85
C LEU A 131 -2.57 9.37 4.09
N LYS A 132 -3.71 8.94 4.66
CA LYS A 132 -4.61 8.05 3.94
C LYS A 132 -5.08 8.68 2.64
N LYS A 133 -5.46 9.97 2.71
CA LYS A 133 -5.90 10.67 1.51
C LYS A 133 -4.76 10.78 0.50
N ASP A 134 -3.55 11.06 0.98
CA ASP A 134 -2.40 11.15 0.09
C ASP A 134 -2.14 9.82 -0.63
N ILE A 135 -2.31 8.72 0.09
CA ILE A 135 -2.14 7.39 -0.50
C ILE A 135 -3.24 7.12 -1.52
N GLU A 136 -4.49 7.48 -1.20
CA GLU A 136 -5.58 7.34 -2.16
C GLU A 136 -5.28 8.13 -3.44
N ASP A 137 -4.83 9.38 -3.27
CA ASP A 137 -4.52 10.22 -4.42
C ASP A 137 -3.37 9.61 -5.25
N ALA A 138 -2.41 9.02 -4.57
CA ALA A 138 -1.30 8.35 -5.26
C ALA A 138 -1.79 7.15 -6.07
N LEU A 139 -2.76 6.43 -5.54
CA LEU A 139 -3.33 5.29 -6.27
C LEU A 139 -4.16 5.75 -7.47
N VAL A 140 -4.86 6.87 -7.34
CA VAL A 140 -5.55 7.46 -8.48
C VAL A 140 -4.55 7.86 -9.55
N LEU A 141 -3.43 8.47 -9.15
CA LEU A 141 -2.37 8.81 -10.07
C LEU A 141 -1.83 7.58 -10.80
N GLY A 142 -1.61 6.49 -10.04
CA GLY A 142 -1.13 5.25 -10.63
C GLY A 142 -2.12 4.64 -11.59
N THR A 143 -3.40 4.68 -11.25
CA THR A 143 -4.44 4.17 -12.12
C THR A 143 -4.44 4.93 -13.46
N LYS A 144 -4.35 6.26 -13.38
CA LYS A 144 -4.32 7.07 -14.58
C LYS A 144 -3.10 6.76 -15.42
N ALA A 145 -1.94 6.63 -14.77
CA ALA A 145 -0.70 6.33 -15.48
C ALA A 145 -0.79 5.00 -16.22
N TYR A 146 -1.40 4.01 -15.60
CA TYR A 146 -1.53 2.69 -16.23
C TYR A 146 -2.52 2.71 -17.39
N ARG A 147 -3.59 3.54 -17.28
CA ARG A 147 -4.48 3.72 -18.42
C ARG A 147 -3.76 4.40 -19.59
N GLU A 148 -2.96 5.40 -19.30
CA GLU A 148 -2.20 6.10 -20.34
C GLU A 148 -1.24 5.18 -21.07
N ARG A 149 -0.75 4.16 -20.37
CA ARG A 149 0.13 3.18 -20.97
C ARG A 149 -0.61 2.09 -21.74
N GLY A 150 -1.93 2.06 -21.67
CA GLY A 150 -2.71 1.03 -22.33
C GLY A 150 -2.79 -0.27 -21.59
N TRP A 151 -2.34 -0.29 -20.33
CA TRP A 151 -2.36 -1.51 -19.52
C TRP A 151 -3.71 -1.74 -18.84
N LEU A 152 -4.54 -0.71 -18.74
CA LEU A 152 -5.90 -0.81 -18.26
C LEU A 152 -6.84 -0.33 -19.33
N GLU A 153 -8.03 -0.92 -19.35
CA GLU A 153 -9.06 -0.47 -20.27
C GLU A 153 -9.58 0.89 -19.82
N ALA A 154 -10.02 1.66 -20.78
CA ALA A 154 -10.50 3.01 -20.54
C ALA A 154 -11.76 3.03 -19.69
#